data_ef98b32222678317da830dc9e23c0629
#
_entry.id   ef98b32222678317da830dc9e23c0629
#
_cell.length_a   1.000
_cell.length_b   1.000
_cell.length_c   1.000
_cell.angle_alpha   90.00
_cell.angle_beta   90.00
_cell.angle_gamma   90.00
#
_symmetry.space_group_name_H-M   'P 1'
#
loop_
_entity.id
_entity.type
_entity.pdbx_description
1 polymer ?
#
loop_
_entity_poly.entity_id
_entity_poly.type
_entity_poly.pdbx_seq_one_letter_code
_entity_poly.pdbx_strand_id
1 'polypeptide(L)'
;MSSYRQIFYQIVFGTKHRQPTIPEANCKELYQYISGIIKKKNCKLYRINGIEDHIHIFSDLHPTVSLSDYIKDIKVASSIWMKANGNFPEFDAWQEGYGAFTYSIREKDMIINYVKNQKEHHKAETFYDEFKRLLLDNGIEFDEKYLL
;
A
#
# COMPACT_ATOMS: atom_id res chain seq x y z
N MET A 1 -20.94 -1.60 25.68
CA MET A 1 -19.53 -1.41 26.14
C MET A 1 -18.75 -0.69 25.06
N SER A 2 -17.95 0.30 25.43
CA SER A 2 -17.10 1.01 24.52
C SER A 2 -15.71 0.39 24.46
N SER A 3 -15.16 0.31 23.25
CA SER A 3 -13.79 -0.15 23.04
C SER A 3 -12.93 1.04 22.57
N TYR A 4 -11.73 1.12 23.10
CA TYR A 4 -10.79 2.20 22.77
C TYR A 4 -9.55 1.59 22.13
N ARG A 5 -9.21 2.06 20.94
CA ARG A 5 -8.07 1.53 20.21
C ARG A 5 -7.42 2.61 19.34
N GLN A 6 -6.14 2.46 19.15
CA GLN A 6 -5.35 3.27 18.23
C GLN A 6 -4.46 2.30 17.47
N ILE A 7 -4.77 2.05 16.21
CA ILE A 7 -4.07 1.09 15.35
C ILE A 7 -3.87 1.73 14.00
N PHE A 8 -2.61 1.90 13.62
CA PHE A 8 -2.25 2.41 12.30
C PHE A 8 -1.34 1.41 11.61
N TYR A 9 -1.65 1.11 10.35
CA TYR A 9 -0.79 0.32 9.50
C TYR A 9 -0.34 1.13 8.30
N GLN A 10 0.95 1.10 8.02
CA GLN A 10 1.47 1.42 6.70
C GLN A 10 1.62 0.11 5.96
N ILE A 11 0.87 -0.05 4.88
CA ILE A 11 0.88 -1.24 4.04
C ILE A 11 1.54 -0.88 2.73
N VAL A 12 2.49 -1.71 2.30
CA VAL A 12 3.27 -1.45 1.09
C VAL A 12 3.31 -2.72 0.24
N PHE A 13 2.93 -2.62 -1.00
CA PHE A 13 3.12 -3.71 -1.95
C PHE A 13 3.30 -3.17 -3.36
N GLY A 14 4.04 -3.93 -4.15
CA GLY A 14 4.37 -3.56 -5.52
C GLY A 14 3.62 -4.38 -6.56
N THR A 15 3.82 -3.99 -7.80
CA THR A 15 3.42 -4.78 -8.95
C THR A 15 4.31 -6.01 -9.09
N LYS A 16 3.82 -7.02 -9.81
CA LYS A 16 4.59 -8.24 -10.08
C LYS A 16 5.91 -7.88 -10.78
N HIS A 17 7.01 -8.38 -10.22
CA HIS A 17 8.38 -8.11 -10.69
C HIS A 17 8.73 -6.61 -10.74
N ARG A 18 8.05 -5.78 -9.95
CA ARG A 18 8.26 -4.33 -9.92
C ARG A 18 8.13 -3.66 -11.28
N GLN A 19 7.30 -4.19 -12.15
CA GLN A 19 7.08 -3.58 -13.46
C GLN A 19 6.30 -2.26 -13.32
N PRO A 20 6.71 -1.19 -14.02
CA PRO A 20 6.04 0.12 -13.90
C PRO A 20 4.75 0.13 -14.73
N THR A 21 3.70 -0.49 -14.21
CA THR A 21 2.47 -0.77 -14.95
C THR A 21 1.26 0.06 -14.51
N ILE A 22 1.43 0.94 -13.52
CA ILE A 22 0.39 1.87 -13.09
C ILE A 22 0.69 3.25 -13.65
N PRO A 23 0.00 3.69 -14.74
CA PRO A 23 0.29 5.00 -15.33
C PRO A 23 0.03 6.13 -14.33
N GLU A 24 0.94 7.08 -14.28
CA GLU A 24 0.79 8.24 -13.39
C GLU A 24 -0.50 9.01 -13.68
N ALA A 25 -0.86 9.15 -14.95
CA ALA A 25 -2.07 9.85 -15.37
C ALA A 25 -3.36 9.21 -14.83
N ASN A 26 -3.33 7.93 -14.47
CA ASN A 26 -4.51 7.16 -14.06
C ASN A 26 -4.42 6.65 -12.62
N CYS A 27 -3.35 6.98 -11.88
CA CYS A 27 -3.16 6.47 -10.53
C CYS A 27 -4.26 6.93 -9.56
N LYS A 28 -4.80 8.15 -9.75
CA LYS A 28 -5.87 8.67 -8.88
C LYS A 28 -7.14 7.83 -8.97
N GLU A 29 -7.47 7.32 -10.15
CA GLU A 29 -8.63 6.43 -10.32
C GLU A 29 -8.46 5.16 -9.49
N LEU A 30 -7.27 4.57 -9.52
CA LEU A 30 -6.94 3.40 -8.72
C LEU A 30 -7.06 3.70 -7.23
N TYR A 31 -6.52 4.82 -6.78
CA TYR A 31 -6.57 5.21 -5.36
C TYR A 31 -7.99 5.44 -4.88
N GLN A 32 -8.84 6.04 -5.71
CA GLN A 32 -10.26 6.23 -5.40
C GLN A 32 -10.99 4.88 -5.29
N TYR A 33 -10.69 3.96 -6.19
CA TYR A 33 -11.28 2.62 -6.16
C TYR A 33 -10.90 1.88 -4.88
N ILE A 34 -9.62 1.88 -4.53
CA ILE A 34 -9.13 1.26 -3.29
C ILE A 34 -9.72 1.93 -2.06
N SER A 35 -9.83 3.25 -2.06
CA SER A 35 -10.48 4.01 -0.99
C SER A 35 -11.91 3.56 -0.74
N GLY A 36 -12.64 3.27 -1.81
CA GLY A 36 -14.00 2.72 -1.72
C GLY A 36 -14.06 1.34 -1.06
N ILE A 37 -13.10 0.48 -1.36
CA ILE A 37 -12.99 -0.84 -0.73
C ILE A 37 -12.73 -0.69 0.77
N ILE A 38 -11.77 0.16 1.13
CA ILE A 38 -11.39 0.41 2.53
C ILE A 38 -12.59 0.93 3.32
N LYS A 39 -13.33 1.87 2.76
CA LYS A 39 -14.54 2.42 3.39
C LYS A 39 -15.61 1.35 3.62
N LYS A 40 -15.82 0.47 2.64
CA LYS A 40 -16.80 -0.64 2.78
C LYS A 40 -16.44 -1.61 3.88
N LYS A 41 -15.16 -1.72 4.22
CA LYS A 41 -14.68 -2.57 5.32
C LYS A 41 -14.71 -1.86 6.68
N ASN A 42 -15.33 -0.68 6.74
CA ASN A 42 -15.41 0.15 7.95
C ASN A 42 -14.02 0.53 8.49
N CYS A 43 -13.04 0.64 7.61
CA CYS A 43 -11.70 1.12 7.92
C CYS A 43 -11.55 2.57 7.49
N LYS A 44 -10.67 3.30 8.14
CA LYS A 44 -10.37 4.69 7.82
C LYS A 44 -9.05 4.78 7.06
N LEU A 45 -9.12 5.31 5.85
CA LEU A 45 -7.93 5.63 5.07
C LEU A 45 -7.42 7.02 5.44
N TYR A 46 -6.15 7.12 5.83
CA TYR A 46 -5.49 8.39 6.12
C TYR A 46 -4.77 8.92 4.88
N ARG A 47 -4.09 8.05 4.16
CA ARG A 47 -3.41 8.42 2.93
C ARG A 47 -3.13 7.20 2.06
N ILE A 48 -3.21 7.38 0.75
CA ILE A 48 -2.75 6.43 -0.26
C ILE A 48 -1.98 7.19 -1.32
N ASN A 49 -0.86 6.68 -1.73
CA ASN A 49 -0.06 7.21 -2.82
C ASN A 49 0.97 6.16 -3.26
N GLY A 50 1.64 6.41 -4.36
CA GLY A 50 2.67 5.53 -4.87
C GLY A 50 3.27 6.08 -6.15
N ILE A 51 3.94 5.22 -6.86
CA ILE A 51 4.42 5.47 -8.22
C ILE A 51 3.99 4.32 -9.13
N GLU A 52 4.60 4.18 -10.30
CA GLU A 52 4.12 3.24 -11.33
C GLU A 52 4.29 1.76 -10.94
N ASP A 53 5.15 1.44 -9.97
CA ASP A 53 5.48 0.05 -9.59
C ASP A 53 5.05 -0.37 -8.19
N HIS A 54 4.47 0.54 -7.38
CA HIS A 54 4.01 0.19 -6.03
C HIS A 54 3.07 1.23 -5.43
N ILE A 55 2.40 0.83 -4.33
CA ILE A 55 1.56 1.74 -3.56
C ILE A 55 1.85 1.60 -2.06
N HIS A 56 1.61 2.70 -1.35
CA HIS A 56 1.58 2.79 0.11
C HIS A 56 0.16 3.15 0.55
N ILE A 57 -0.36 2.41 1.53
CA ILE A 57 -1.65 2.68 2.15
C ILE A 57 -1.41 2.90 3.64
N PHE A 58 -1.82 4.04 4.16
CA PHE A 58 -1.80 4.29 5.60
C PHE A 58 -3.23 4.35 6.11
N SER A 59 -3.63 3.37 6.90
CA SER A 59 -5.01 3.24 7.37
C SER A 59 -5.07 2.63 8.76
N ASP A 60 -6.23 2.77 9.42
CA ASP A 60 -6.54 1.91 10.55
C ASP A 60 -7.01 0.54 10.05
N LEU A 61 -7.36 -0.34 10.98
CA LEU A 61 -7.96 -1.63 10.66
C LEU A 61 -9.09 -1.89 11.62
N HIS A 62 -10.29 -2.13 11.08
CA HIS A 62 -11.44 -2.48 11.91
C HIS A 62 -11.16 -3.80 12.64
N PRO A 63 -11.54 -3.94 13.93
CA PRO A 63 -11.18 -5.12 14.73
C PRO A 63 -11.75 -6.44 14.22
N THR A 64 -12.76 -6.41 13.36
CA THR A 64 -13.33 -7.62 12.76
C THR A 64 -12.67 -8.01 11.44
N VAL A 65 -11.69 -7.24 10.98
CA VAL A 65 -11.01 -7.49 9.70
C VAL A 65 -9.58 -7.94 9.98
N SER A 66 -9.19 -9.08 9.47
CA SER A 66 -7.80 -9.52 9.56
C SER A 66 -6.93 -8.75 8.56
N LEU A 67 -5.67 -8.53 8.92
CA LEU A 67 -4.72 -7.83 8.04
C LEU A 67 -4.56 -8.57 6.70
N SER A 68 -4.42 -9.88 6.74
CA SER A 68 -4.24 -10.68 5.51
C SER A 68 -5.45 -10.62 4.59
N ASP A 69 -6.66 -10.68 5.13
CA ASP A 69 -7.89 -10.58 4.34
C ASP A 69 -8.06 -9.17 3.77
N TYR A 70 -7.73 -8.16 4.56
CA TYR A 70 -7.77 -6.76 4.13
C TYR A 70 -6.92 -6.54 2.88
N ILE A 71 -5.66 -6.97 2.94
CA ILE A 71 -4.72 -6.81 1.82
C ILE A 71 -5.12 -7.68 0.63
N LYS A 72 -5.52 -8.92 0.88
CA LYS A 72 -5.98 -9.83 -0.17
C LYS A 72 -7.17 -9.24 -0.93
N ASP A 73 -8.16 -8.75 -0.22
CA ASP A 73 -9.36 -8.20 -0.85
C ASP A 73 -9.05 -6.95 -1.67
N ILE A 74 -8.18 -6.08 -1.17
CA ILE A 74 -7.72 -4.91 -1.91
C ILE A 74 -6.99 -5.33 -3.19
N LYS A 75 -6.07 -6.29 -3.11
CA LYS A 75 -5.32 -6.78 -4.27
C LYS A 75 -6.23 -7.43 -5.30
N VAL A 76 -7.10 -8.33 -4.88
CA VAL A 76 -7.98 -9.07 -5.80
C VAL A 76 -8.93 -8.10 -6.50
N ALA A 77 -9.64 -7.28 -5.75
CA ALA A 77 -10.63 -6.37 -6.32
C ALA A 77 -9.99 -5.32 -7.24
N SER A 78 -8.87 -4.73 -6.83
CA SER A 78 -8.19 -3.73 -7.65
C SER A 78 -7.58 -4.33 -8.92
N SER A 79 -7.07 -5.56 -8.85
CA SER A 79 -6.54 -6.27 -10.01
C SER A 79 -7.64 -6.51 -11.05
N ILE A 80 -8.79 -7.02 -10.64
CA ILE A 80 -9.93 -7.25 -11.52
C ILE A 80 -10.40 -5.93 -12.14
N TRP A 81 -10.51 -4.89 -11.33
CA TRP A 81 -10.95 -3.58 -11.78
C TRP A 81 -9.99 -2.97 -12.80
N MET A 82 -8.69 -3.02 -12.55
CA MET A 82 -7.68 -2.49 -13.49
C MET A 82 -7.69 -3.23 -14.82
N LYS A 83 -7.84 -4.55 -14.79
CA LYS A 83 -7.85 -5.36 -16.02
C LYS A 83 -9.10 -5.13 -16.86
N ALA A 84 -10.21 -4.79 -16.23
CA ALA A 84 -11.45 -4.44 -16.93
C ALA A 84 -11.48 -2.98 -17.41
N ASN A 85 -10.56 -2.15 -16.91
CA ASN A 85 -10.47 -0.73 -17.21
C ASN A 85 -9.36 -0.50 -18.24
N GLY A 86 -9.68 0.12 -19.37
CA GLY A 86 -8.73 0.34 -20.46
C GLY A 86 -7.54 1.25 -20.14
N ASN A 87 -7.52 1.89 -18.97
CA ASN A 87 -6.48 2.82 -18.57
C ASN A 87 -5.24 2.15 -17.94
N PHE A 88 -5.26 0.83 -17.77
CA PHE A 88 -4.13 0.08 -17.18
C PHE A 88 -3.71 -1.10 -18.08
N PRO A 89 -3.34 -0.83 -19.34
CA PRO A 89 -3.13 -1.90 -20.32
C PRO A 89 -1.92 -2.81 -20.01
N GLU A 90 -0.94 -2.30 -19.28
CA GLU A 90 0.28 -3.05 -18.95
C GLU A 90 0.18 -3.80 -17.62
N PHE A 91 -0.87 -3.58 -16.82
CA PHE A 91 -0.98 -4.21 -15.52
C PHE A 91 -1.26 -5.71 -15.64
N ASP A 92 -0.40 -6.52 -15.04
CA ASP A 92 -0.54 -7.99 -14.99
C ASP A 92 -1.08 -8.44 -13.64
N ALA A 93 -0.33 -8.16 -12.57
CA ALA A 93 -0.67 -8.60 -11.22
C ALA A 93 0.07 -7.79 -10.17
N TRP A 94 -0.40 -7.86 -8.93
CA TRP A 94 0.38 -7.43 -7.77
C TRP A 94 1.41 -8.49 -7.39
N GLN A 95 2.48 -8.09 -6.72
CA GLN A 95 3.44 -9.04 -6.14
C GLN A 95 2.73 -9.97 -5.14
N GLU A 96 3.29 -11.14 -4.89
CA GLU A 96 2.91 -11.96 -3.76
C GLU A 96 3.50 -11.31 -2.50
N GLY A 97 2.76 -11.29 -1.42
CA GLY A 97 3.23 -10.69 -0.18
C GLY A 97 3.08 -9.17 -0.14
N TYR A 98 3.57 -8.59 0.96
CA TYR A 98 3.44 -7.17 1.27
C TYR A 98 4.34 -6.81 2.45
N GLY A 99 4.56 -5.53 2.66
CA GLY A 99 5.09 -5.00 3.92
C GLY A 99 3.97 -4.38 4.73
N ALA A 100 3.99 -4.55 6.04
CA ALA A 100 3.05 -3.91 6.94
C ALA A 100 3.77 -3.48 8.22
N PHE A 101 3.63 -2.21 8.58
CA PHE A 101 4.33 -1.60 9.70
C PHE A 101 3.33 -0.83 10.54
N THR A 102 3.52 -0.81 11.87
CA THR A 102 2.65 -0.11 12.79
C THR A 102 3.36 1.09 13.42
N TYR A 103 2.57 2.08 13.83
CA TYR A 103 3.09 3.32 14.37
C TYR A 103 2.23 3.80 15.52
N SER A 104 2.80 4.66 16.38
CA SER A 104 2.03 5.35 17.42
C SER A 104 1.36 6.60 16.85
N ILE A 105 0.42 7.16 17.62
CA ILE A 105 -0.22 8.44 17.27
C ILE A 105 0.78 9.58 17.08
N ARG A 106 1.93 9.51 17.73
CA ARG A 106 2.99 10.52 17.61
C ARG A 106 3.62 10.57 16.24
N GLU A 107 3.59 9.44 15.52
CA GLU A 107 4.21 9.29 14.20
C GLU A 107 3.21 9.48 13.06
N LYS A 108 1.93 9.61 13.35
CA LYS A 108 0.85 9.63 12.37
C LYS A 108 1.09 10.66 11.26
N ASP A 109 1.32 11.92 11.62
CA ASP A 109 1.48 12.99 10.63
C ASP A 109 2.76 12.81 9.81
N MET A 110 3.82 12.30 10.43
CA MET A 110 5.07 12.00 9.74
C MET A 110 4.83 10.93 8.66
N ILE A 111 4.09 9.86 8.97
CA ILE A 111 3.81 8.80 8.02
C ILE A 111 2.86 9.26 6.92
N ILE A 112 1.84 10.06 7.23
CA ILE A 112 0.97 10.67 6.22
C ILE A 112 1.79 11.47 5.22
N ASN A 113 2.72 12.31 5.69
CA ASN A 113 3.59 13.09 4.82
C ASN A 113 4.54 12.22 4.01
N TYR A 114 5.06 11.16 4.60
CA TYR A 114 5.91 10.20 3.90
C TYR A 114 5.17 9.58 2.72
N VAL A 115 3.95 9.12 2.92
CA VAL A 115 3.12 8.53 1.86
C VAL A 115 2.75 9.59 0.81
N LYS A 116 2.39 10.78 1.25
CA LYS A 116 2.06 11.89 0.35
C LYS A 116 3.20 12.23 -0.60
N ASN A 117 4.44 12.12 -0.16
CA ASN A 117 5.62 12.56 -0.89
C ASN A 117 6.31 11.43 -1.69
N GLN A 118 5.61 10.35 -1.99
CA GLN A 118 6.19 9.19 -2.68
C GLN A 118 6.80 9.54 -4.04
N LYS A 119 6.17 10.41 -4.82
CA LYS A 119 6.69 10.80 -6.15
C LYS A 119 8.02 11.55 -6.04
N GLU A 120 8.14 12.46 -5.09
CA GLU A 120 9.40 13.17 -4.84
C GLU A 120 10.47 12.24 -4.29
N HIS A 121 10.08 11.37 -3.36
CA HIS A 121 10.96 10.41 -2.72
C HIS A 121 11.61 9.46 -3.75
N HIS A 122 10.83 8.97 -4.72
CA HIS A 122 11.31 8.02 -5.72
C HIS A 122 12.11 8.66 -6.86
N LYS A 123 12.35 9.95 -6.83
CA LYS A 123 13.38 10.56 -7.68
C LYS A 123 14.79 10.18 -7.24
N ALA A 124 14.97 9.78 -5.98
CA ALA A 124 16.26 9.47 -5.37
C ALA A 124 16.40 8.02 -4.91
N GLU A 125 15.32 7.26 -4.80
CA GLU A 125 15.32 5.89 -4.26
C GLU A 125 14.39 5.00 -5.07
N THR A 126 14.86 3.80 -5.44
CA THR A 126 14.01 2.79 -6.09
C THR A 126 13.06 2.16 -5.09
N PHE A 127 11.98 1.54 -5.56
CA PHE A 127 11.08 0.80 -4.69
C PHE A 127 11.79 -0.36 -3.98
N TYR A 128 12.67 -1.07 -4.67
CA TYR A 128 13.44 -2.15 -4.05
C TYR A 128 14.24 -1.64 -2.85
N ASP A 129 14.97 -0.54 -3.02
CA ASP A 129 15.78 0.04 -1.95
C ASP A 129 14.91 0.58 -0.82
N GLU A 130 13.80 1.22 -1.15
CA GLU A 130 12.84 1.70 -0.15
C GLU A 130 12.27 0.56 0.68
N PHE A 131 11.81 -0.50 0.03
CA PHE A 131 11.20 -1.64 0.70
C PHE A 131 12.20 -2.30 1.65
N LYS A 132 13.42 -2.50 1.20
CA LYS A 132 14.52 -3.03 2.01
C LYS A 132 14.80 -2.14 3.22
N ARG A 133 14.85 -0.84 3.02
CA ARG A 133 15.07 0.14 4.10
C ARG A 133 13.95 0.08 5.14
N LEU A 134 12.69 0.02 4.69
CA LEU A 134 11.54 -0.09 5.60
C LEU A 134 11.58 -1.36 6.43
N LEU A 135 11.99 -2.48 5.85
CA LEU A 135 12.15 -3.73 6.58
C LEU A 135 13.24 -3.61 7.64
N LEU A 136 14.39 -3.06 7.28
CA LEU A 136 15.50 -2.85 8.21
C LEU A 136 15.12 -1.90 9.35
N ASP A 137 14.48 -0.79 9.02
CA ASP A 137 14.06 0.22 10.01
C ASP A 137 13.04 -0.33 11.01
N ASN A 138 12.27 -1.32 10.60
CA ASN A 138 11.25 -1.95 11.45
C ASN A 138 11.73 -3.28 12.06
N GLY A 139 13.01 -3.61 11.95
CA GLY A 139 13.60 -4.77 12.60
C GLY A 139 13.13 -6.11 12.04
N ILE A 140 12.71 -6.14 10.78
CA ILE A 140 12.19 -7.35 10.14
C ILE A 140 13.34 -8.09 9.44
N GLU A 141 13.52 -9.36 9.78
CA GLU A 141 14.47 -10.23 9.08
C GLU A 141 13.89 -10.64 7.72
N PHE A 142 14.74 -10.66 6.70
CA PHE A 142 14.34 -11.06 5.36
C PHE A 142 15.52 -11.67 4.60
N ASP A 143 15.20 -12.48 3.60
CA ASP A 143 16.17 -13.03 2.66
C ASP A 143 16.04 -12.23 1.35
N GLU A 144 17.10 -11.54 0.96
CA GLU A 144 17.13 -10.73 -0.28
C GLU A 144 16.73 -11.52 -1.51
N LYS A 145 17.00 -12.82 -1.52
CA LYS A 145 16.65 -13.75 -2.58
C LYS A 145 15.14 -13.80 -2.88
N TYR A 146 14.32 -13.57 -1.84
CA TYR A 146 12.87 -13.61 -1.93
C TYR A 146 12.21 -12.24 -1.78
N LEU A 147 12.99 -11.19 -1.81
CA LEU A 147 12.51 -9.83 -1.65
C LEU A 147 12.00 -9.32 -3.00
N LEU A 148 10.69 -9.32 -3.21
CA LEU A 148 10.02 -8.85 -4.43
C LEU A 148 10.36 -9.67 -5.68
#